data_4795ebcf8b8339d69ad5092c67308a27
#
_entry.id   4795ebcf8b8339d69ad5092c67308a27
#
_cell.length_a   1.000
_cell.length_b   1.000
_cell.length_c   1.000
_cell.angle_alpha   90.00
_cell.angle_beta   90.00
_cell.angle_gamma   90.00
#
_symmetry.space_group_name_H-M   'P 1'
#
loop_
_entity.id
_entity.type
_entity.pdbx_description
1 polymer ?
#
loop_
_entity_poly.entity_id
_entity_poly.type
_entity_poly.pdbx_seq_one_letter_code
_entity_poly.pdbx_strand_id
1 'polypeptide(L)'
;MTGVILAIILLLLPIILLLLFDRGNIKKKAGAEREEAYYKPDNIFEECRRIVNEVLNSDYSELGLNRAETVKREKQQNRLRNAIREACLGDAGDREYLKEYLKELLQNRMGIGEKNINKIIPFDNPSLMSAQDKFEYMYVQYSEKYGPGSFLHMVRDFSWDMPKENGKGTAYCITGDDIEDAFYNTGVYGNYNDKLEMLVQRCYQKLYGHDCADILIMDESVDGVSGGVGGRSRVEYNYLDVLESSETEETSMNYDTLYCVLHGKLLRLKFLSFGSEENLERVVKNIYRYNIRTSLSRKNPVIHGTLKNGSRIVAARPPVSDGWTFYVRKFKSSNAKEIESLLIHKNRDMVISLLKLITMGEMNYCISGPMGGGKTTLLKSLVGFMNPGYTIRVAESSFELNLNNVYPERDIHMMQERGDFSIYDIITGTKKMDTDILIVGEVNEPKIAGAYVQVAQSGSRMAVTTLHHESTDKLIEYLRNALVSEFGISNVSIAEKQVVDILNFDIHMVHDVEGRFYIERITEIIPYRESKYPHDINEATREYYARSTDRKLYKLNNIVEFDKKEEVYIKCNDISEHSWSLIRSVLGNEKADEIAGQLFGGGGAA
;
A
#
# COMPACT_ATOMS: atom_id res chain seq x y z
N MET A 1 -4.44 16.24 91.72
CA MET A 1 -3.72 16.27 90.39
C MET A 1 -3.92 14.99 89.57
N THR A 2 -3.90 13.80 90.17
CA THR A 2 -4.02 12.55 89.40
C THR A 2 -5.38 12.35 88.71
N GLY A 3 -6.50 12.83 89.29
CA GLY A 3 -7.82 12.67 88.62
C GLY A 3 -8.06 13.56 87.38
N VAL A 4 -7.42 14.75 87.36
CA VAL A 4 -7.54 15.69 86.25
C VAL A 4 -6.72 15.16 85.05
N ILE A 5 -5.56 14.56 85.29
CA ILE A 5 -4.69 13.99 84.23
C ILE A 5 -5.39 12.76 83.63
N LEU A 6 -6.06 11.94 84.40
CA LEU A 6 -6.82 10.75 83.95
C LEU A 6 -8.02 11.15 83.09
N ALA A 7 -8.72 12.24 83.44
CA ALA A 7 -9.84 12.75 82.66
C ALA A 7 -9.37 13.36 81.29
N ILE A 8 -8.22 14.05 81.28
CA ILE A 8 -7.62 14.58 80.00
C ILE A 8 -7.16 13.43 79.10
N ILE A 9 -6.57 12.37 79.67
CA ILE A 9 -6.14 11.21 78.84
C ILE A 9 -7.36 10.48 78.30
N LEU A 10 -8.43 10.33 79.03
CA LEU A 10 -9.69 9.68 78.60
C LEU A 10 -10.42 10.51 77.51
N LEU A 11 -10.32 11.82 77.51
CA LEU A 11 -10.85 12.73 76.46
C LEU A 11 -9.99 12.76 75.22
N LEU A 12 -8.67 12.68 75.37
CA LEU A 12 -7.74 12.76 74.23
C LEU A 12 -7.54 11.41 73.53
N LEU A 13 -7.71 10.29 74.20
CA LEU A 13 -7.54 8.93 73.66
C LEU A 13 -8.43 8.65 72.43
N PRO A 14 -9.75 8.94 72.42
CA PRO A 14 -10.60 8.75 71.26
C PRO A 14 -10.24 9.69 70.09
N ILE A 15 -9.77 10.92 70.39
CA ILE A 15 -9.33 11.88 69.37
C ILE A 15 -8.03 11.38 68.69
N ILE A 16 -7.09 10.88 69.50
CA ILE A 16 -5.84 10.30 68.99
C ILE A 16 -6.11 9.04 68.16
N LEU A 17 -7.03 8.19 68.61
CA LEU A 17 -7.46 7.00 67.87
C LEU A 17 -8.15 7.35 66.55
N LEU A 18 -9.01 8.38 66.53
CA LEU A 18 -9.63 8.90 65.31
C LEU A 18 -8.60 9.48 64.33
N LEU A 19 -7.60 10.25 64.80
CA LEU A 19 -6.52 10.78 63.97
C LEU A 19 -5.58 9.69 63.45
N LEU A 20 -5.34 8.63 64.22
CA LEU A 20 -4.56 7.46 63.76
C LEU A 20 -5.32 6.63 62.71
N PHE A 21 -6.65 6.49 62.90
CA PHE A 21 -7.54 5.80 61.95
C PHE A 21 -7.64 6.59 60.63
N ASP A 22 -7.77 7.90 60.72
CA ASP A 22 -7.81 8.81 59.56
C ASP A 22 -6.47 8.78 58.80
N ARG A 23 -5.32 8.84 59.50
CA ARG A 23 -3.98 8.69 58.90
C ARG A 23 -3.80 7.32 58.24
N GLY A 24 -4.36 6.23 58.80
CA GLY A 24 -4.34 4.90 58.22
C GLY A 24 -5.16 4.82 56.94
N ASN A 25 -6.34 5.45 56.91
CA ASN A 25 -7.22 5.53 55.76
C ASN A 25 -6.62 6.42 54.64
N ILE A 26 -6.02 7.56 54.99
CA ILE A 26 -5.34 8.45 54.04
C ILE A 26 -4.14 7.71 53.41
N LYS A 27 -3.34 6.98 54.20
CA LYS A 27 -2.23 6.18 53.65
C LYS A 27 -2.70 5.05 52.74
N LYS A 28 -3.80 4.33 53.13
CA LYS A 28 -4.41 3.29 52.30
C LYS A 28 -4.98 3.87 51.01
N LYS A 29 -5.66 5.03 51.07
CA LYS A 29 -6.22 5.72 49.90
C LYS A 29 -5.12 6.21 48.99
N ALA A 30 -4.06 6.83 49.49
CA ALA A 30 -2.89 7.25 48.74
C ALA A 30 -2.12 6.06 48.15
N GLY A 31 -2.10 4.91 48.80
CA GLY A 31 -1.52 3.67 48.28
C GLY A 31 -2.36 3.09 47.14
N ALA A 32 -3.68 3.06 47.27
CA ALA A 32 -4.61 2.62 46.25
C ALA A 32 -4.58 3.55 45.00
N GLU A 33 -4.58 4.85 45.22
CA GLU A 33 -4.45 5.85 44.10
C GLU A 33 -3.11 5.72 43.37
N ARG A 34 -2.01 5.42 44.03
CA ARG A 34 -0.71 5.16 43.40
C ARG A 34 -0.70 3.84 42.64
N GLU A 35 -1.35 2.80 43.16
CA GLU A 35 -1.49 1.52 42.48
C GLU A 35 -2.38 1.65 41.24
N GLU A 36 -3.52 2.34 41.35
CA GLU A 36 -4.41 2.62 40.22
C GLU A 36 -3.71 3.46 39.15
N ALA A 37 -2.94 4.48 39.53
CA ALA A 37 -2.14 5.27 38.61
C ALA A 37 -1.08 4.44 37.92
N TYR A 38 -0.45 3.47 38.58
CA TYR A 38 0.56 2.61 37.97
C TYR A 38 -0.01 1.76 36.83
N TYR A 39 -1.24 1.23 36.98
CA TYR A 39 -1.87 0.37 35.98
C TYR A 39 -2.54 1.14 34.83
N LYS A 40 -2.46 2.47 34.75
CA LYS A 40 -2.92 3.19 33.56
C LYS A 40 -2.09 2.79 32.35
N PRO A 41 -2.71 2.50 31.19
CA PRO A 41 -2.00 2.01 30.00
C PRO A 41 -0.78 2.85 29.62
N ASP A 42 -0.91 4.20 29.61
CA ASP A 42 0.18 5.11 29.27
C ASP A 42 1.37 4.99 30.22
N ASN A 43 1.13 4.80 31.53
CA ASN A 43 2.18 4.63 32.52
C ASN A 43 2.90 3.28 32.36
N ILE A 44 2.18 2.23 31.98
CA ILE A 44 2.78 0.93 31.63
C ILE A 44 3.69 1.07 30.40
N PHE A 45 3.24 1.80 29.37
CA PHE A 45 4.05 2.00 28.16
C PHE A 45 5.29 2.85 28.41
N GLU A 46 5.17 3.92 29.21
CA GLU A 46 6.32 4.74 29.63
C GLU A 46 7.31 3.94 30.48
N GLU A 47 6.84 3.08 31.36
CA GLU A 47 7.70 2.21 32.16
C GLU A 47 8.42 1.18 31.26
N CYS A 48 7.74 0.59 30.27
CA CYS A 48 8.37 -0.25 29.25
C CYS A 48 9.47 0.53 28.51
N ARG A 49 9.19 1.76 28.09
CA ARG A 49 10.17 2.64 27.42
C ARG A 49 11.38 2.90 28.30
N ARG A 50 11.15 3.21 29.56
CA ARG A 50 12.21 3.47 30.54
C ARG A 50 13.14 2.27 30.68
N ILE A 51 12.57 1.08 30.89
CA ILE A 51 13.35 -0.17 31.07
C ILE A 51 14.15 -0.51 29.80
N VAL A 52 13.54 -0.37 28.62
CA VAL A 52 14.24 -0.60 27.36
C VAL A 52 15.41 0.37 27.19
N ASN A 53 15.18 1.66 27.48
CA ASN A 53 16.25 2.68 27.42
C ASN A 53 17.39 2.42 28.41
N GLU A 54 17.07 1.94 29.62
CA GLU A 54 18.09 1.52 30.59
C GLU A 54 18.96 0.40 30.03
N VAL A 55 18.33 -0.63 29.43
CA VAL A 55 19.07 -1.73 28.79
C VAL A 55 19.94 -1.23 27.64
N LEU A 56 19.41 -0.34 26.79
CA LEU A 56 20.14 0.22 25.64
C LEU A 56 21.32 1.11 26.03
N ASN A 57 21.25 1.77 27.19
CA ASN A 57 22.28 2.70 27.67
C ASN A 57 23.19 2.12 28.76
N SER A 58 22.97 0.86 29.18
CA SER A 58 23.79 0.20 30.18
C SER A 58 25.20 -0.05 29.69
N ASP A 59 26.20 0.29 30.50
CA ASP A 59 27.59 -0.11 30.30
C ASP A 59 27.86 -1.38 31.11
N TYR A 60 27.96 -2.49 30.39
CA TYR A 60 28.19 -3.81 31.01
C TYR A 60 29.65 -4.04 31.47
N SER A 61 30.58 -3.17 31.05
CA SER A 61 31.97 -3.25 31.46
C SER A 61 32.19 -2.89 32.93
N GLU A 62 31.30 -2.03 33.48
CA GLU A 62 31.41 -1.55 34.87
C GLU A 62 30.68 -2.46 35.89
N LEU A 63 29.91 -3.46 35.42
CA LEU A 63 29.10 -4.30 36.31
C LEU A 63 29.82 -5.48 36.95
N GLY A 64 31.13 -5.61 36.81
CA GLY A 64 31.93 -6.69 37.41
C GLY A 64 31.62 -8.09 36.89
N LEU A 65 30.98 -8.19 35.71
CA LEU A 65 30.61 -9.43 35.06
C LEU A 65 31.88 -10.13 34.48
N ASN A 66 31.81 -11.45 34.35
CA ASN A 66 32.88 -12.13 33.62
C ASN A 66 32.82 -11.78 32.10
N ARG A 67 33.97 -11.93 31.41
CA ARG A 67 34.09 -11.56 29.99
C ARG A 67 33.05 -12.21 29.09
N ALA A 68 32.66 -13.45 29.34
CA ALA A 68 31.68 -14.18 28.53
C ALA A 68 30.26 -13.60 28.71
N GLU A 69 29.90 -13.24 29.93
CA GLU A 69 28.62 -12.60 30.26
C GLU A 69 28.53 -11.17 29.71
N THR A 70 29.63 -10.40 29.80
CA THR A 70 29.71 -9.06 29.21
C THR A 70 29.45 -9.12 27.72
N VAL A 71 30.18 -9.96 26.98
CA VAL A 71 30.01 -10.14 25.53
C VAL A 71 28.60 -10.62 25.18
N LYS A 72 28.00 -11.51 25.97
CA LYS A 72 26.64 -11.98 25.75
C LYS A 72 25.62 -10.84 25.89
N ARG A 73 25.75 -10.00 26.93
CA ARG A 73 24.84 -8.87 27.18
C ARG A 73 25.00 -7.77 26.15
N GLU A 74 26.21 -7.44 25.75
CA GLU A 74 26.48 -6.49 24.66
C GLU A 74 25.88 -6.96 23.33
N LYS A 75 25.99 -8.27 23.03
CA LYS A 75 25.37 -8.85 21.84
C LYS A 75 23.86 -8.75 21.88
N GLN A 76 23.22 -9.01 23.03
CA GLN A 76 21.78 -8.85 23.21
C GLN A 76 21.35 -7.39 23.07
N GLN A 77 22.09 -6.46 23.69
CA GLN A 77 21.84 -5.01 23.56
C GLN A 77 21.91 -4.54 22.10
N ASN A 78 22.95 -4.98 21.38
CA ASN A 78 23.12 -4.63 19.97
C ASN A 78 22.01 -5.25 19.10
N ARG A 79 21.57 -6.48 19.41
CA ARG A 79 20.44 -7.13 18.75
C ARG A 79 19.13 -6.33 18.98
N LEU A 80 18.88 -5.91 20.22
CA LEU A 80 17.71 -5.11 20.57
C LEU A 80 17.73 -3.73 19.88
N ARG A 81 18.89 -3.06 19.86
CA ARG A 81 19.06 -1.77 19.17
C ARG A 81 18.79 -1.89 17.67
N ASN A 82 19.30 -2.94 17.03
CA ASN A 82 19.06 -3.22 15.64
C ASN A 82 17.59 -3.55 15.38
N ALA A 83 16.97 -4.38 16.22
CA ALA A 83 15.57 -4.76 16.07
C ALA A 83 14.63 -3.54 16.19
N ILE A 84 14.87 -2.62 17.13
CA ILE A 84 14.09 -1.37 17.24
C ILE A 84 14.17 -0.58 15.94
N ARG A 85 15.37 -0.45 15.36
CA ARG A 85 15.54 0.27 14.10
C ARG A 85 14.83 -0.42 12.95
N GLU A 86 15.08 -1.71 12.75
CA GLU A 86 14.58 -2.47 11.61
C GLU A 86 13.05 -2.67 11.69
N ALA A 87 12.49 -2.89 12.89
CA ALA A 87 11.05 -2.98 13.08
C ALA A 87 10.32 -1.66 12.74
N CYS A 88 10.89 -0.51 13.13
CA CYS A 88 10.37 0.80 12.71
C CYS A 88 10.41 0.98 11.18
N LEU A 89 11.29 0.25 10.49
CA LEU A 89 11.42 0.26 9.04
C LEU A 89 10.48 -0.76 8.34
N GLY A 90 9.69 -1.50 9.10
CA GLY A 90 8.73 -2.48 8.59
C GLY A 90 9.27 -3.90 8.44
N ASP A 91 10.38 -4.25 9.11
CA ASP A 91 10.86 -5.64 9.14
C ASP A 91 9.97 -6.51 10.04
N ALA A 92 9.35 -7.54 9.46
CA ALA A 92 8.42 -8.41 10.18
C ALA A 92 9.12 -9.26 11.24
N GLY A 93 10.33 -9.78 10.97
CA GLY A 93 11.08 -10.61 11.91
C GLY A 93 11.57 -9.84 13.13
N ASP A 94 12.05 -8.61 12.91
CA ASP A 94 12.50 -7.74 14.00
C ASP A 94 11.31 -7.19 14.82
N ARG A 95 10.15 -7.01 14.18
CA ARG A 95 8.90 -6.68 14.87
C ARG A 95 8.46 -7.78 15.83
N GLU A 96 8.44 -9.03 15.38
CA GLU A 96 8.08 -10.16 16.23
C GLU A 96 9.09 -10.35 17.38
N TYR A 97 10.39 -10.19 17.11
CA TYR A 97 11.41 -10.21 18.17
C TYR A 97 11.16 -9.13 19.24
N LEU A 98 10.77 -7.91 18.83
CA LEU A 98 10.44 -6.84 19.79
C LEU A 98 9.17 -7.13 20.58
N LYS A 99 8.15 -7.71 19.97
CA LYS A 99 6.93 -8.11 20.69
C LYS A 99 7.23 -9.17 21.73
N GLU A 100 8.00 -10.21 21.40
CA GLU A 100 8.42 -11.22 22.35
C GLU A 100 9.24 -10.61 23.50
N TYR A 101 10.15 -9.69 23.19
CA TYR A 101 10.92 -8.97 24.20
C TYR A 101 10.01 -8.14 25.13
N LEU A 102 9.02 -7.43 24.59
CA LEU A 102 8.04 -6.67 25.39
C LEU A 102 7.15 -7.59 26.23
N LYS A 103 6.78 -8.74 25.70
CA LYS A 103 6.02 -9.78 26.43
C LYS A 103 6.80 -10.27 27.64
N GLU A 104 8.06 -10.66 27.46
CA GLU A 104 8.93 -11.06 28.56
C GLU A 104 9.12 -9.92 29.58
N LEU A 105 9.24 -8.68 29.13
CA LEU A 105 9.36 -7.52 30.01
C LEU A 105 8.11 -7.30 30.84
N LEU A 106 6.93 -7.31 30.23
CA LEU A 106 5.64 -7.17 30.91
C LEU A 106 5.43 -8.27 31.96
N GLN A 107 5.69 -9.53 31.59
CA GLN A 107 5.48 -10.67 32.50
C GLN A 107 6.55 -10.74 33.59
N ASN A 108 7.82 -10.73 33.22
CA ASN A 108 8.89 -11.10 34.14
C ASN A 108 9.45 -9.92 34.94
N ARG A 109 9.49 -8.72 34.37
CA ARG A 109 10.02 -7.53 35.06
C ARG A 109 8.93 -6.68 35.71
N MET A 110 7.79 -6.53 35.02
CA MET A 110 6.68 -5.72 35.54
C MET A 110 5.64 -6.55 36.31
N GLY A 111 5.73 -7.89 36.25
CA GLY A 111 4.86 -8.79 36.97
C GLY A 111 3.39 -8.74 36.50
N ILE A 112 3.16 -8.43 35.21
CA ILE A 112 1.81 -8.42 34.61
C ILE A 112 1.38 -9.87 34.40
N GLY A 113 0.35 -10.29 35.13
CA GLY A 113 -0.20 -11.63 35.07
C GLY A 113 -1.72 -11.61 35.04
N GLU A 114 -2.33 -12.79 35.08
CA GLU A 114 -3.78 -12.97 35.02
C GLU A 114 -4.54 -12.16 36.09
N LYS A 115 -3.94 -11.97 37.28
CA LYS A 115 -4.57 -11.26 38.40
C LYS A 115 -4.65 -9.75 38.27
N ASN A 116 -3.80 -9.15 37.46
CA ASN A 116 -3.66 -7.69 37.39
C ASN A 116 -3.78 -7.10 35.97
N ILE A 117 -3.80 -7.92 34.93
CA ILE A 117 -3.96 -7.45 33.55
C ILE A 117 -5.26 -6.67 33.34
N ASN A 118 -6.33 -7.06 34.02
CA ASN A 118 -7.62 -6.37 33.95
C ASN A 118 -7.63 -5.00 34.67
N LYS A 119 -6.57 -4.65 35.41
CA LYS A 119 -6.40 -3.30 35.95
C LYS A 119 -5.84 -2.34 34.89
N ILE A 120 -5.20 -2.85 33.82
CA ILE A 120 -4.64 -2.06 32.73
C ILE A 120 -5.72 -1.81 31.68
N ILE A 121 -6.36 -2.88 31.20
CA ILE A 121 -7.50 -2.84 30.30
C ILE A 121 -8.60 -3.69 30.94
N PRO A 122 -9.82 -3.16 31.10
CA PRO A 122 -10.89 -3.83 31.90
C PRO A 122 -11.58 -4.95 31.11
N PHE A 123 -10.83 -6.00 30.71
CA PHE A 123 -11.34 -7.14 29.94
C PHE A 123 -12.48 -7.90 30.61
N ASP A 124 -12.55 -7.89 31.93
CA ASP A 124 -13.63 -8.49 32.73
C ASP A 124 -14.89 -7.61 32.79
N ASN A 125 -14.80 -6.37 32.36
CA ASN A 125 -15.94 -5.46 32.26
C ASN A 125 -15.96 -4.76 30.89
N PRO A 126 -16.44 -5.44 29.84
CA PRO A 126 -16.41 -4.91 28.47
C PRO A 126 -17.12 -3.56 28.28
N SER A 127 -18.05 -3.19 29.17
CA SER A 127 -18.71 -1.88 29.08
C SER A 127 -17.76 -0.70 29.35
N LEU A 128 -16.63 -0.96 29.99
CA LEU A 128 -15.58 0.04 30.24
C LEU A 128 -14.48 0.03 29.18
N MET A 129 -14.48 -0.95 28.28
CA MET A 129 -13.53 -1.02 27.17
C MET A 129 -13.92 -0.01 26.08
N SER A 130 -12.94 0.71 25.56
CA SER A 130 -13.14 1.56 24.38
C SER A 130 -13.42 0.72 23.12
N ALA A 131 -13.97 1.33 22.08
CA ALA A 131 -14.15 0.66 20.78
C ALA A 131 -12.80 0.18 20.20
N GLN A 132 -11.71 0.93 20.41
CA GLN A 132 -10.36 0.51 20.03
C GLN A 132 -9.94 -0.75 20.81
N ASP A 133 -10.19 -0.82 22.11
CA ASP A 133 -9.85 -2.01 22.91
C ASP A 133 -10.57 -3.25 22.41
N LYS A 134 -11.87 -3.12 22.13
CA LYS A 134 -12.70 -4.20 21.60
C LYS A 134 -12.23 -4.66 20.23
N PHE A 135 -11.92 -3.72 19.34
CA PHE A 135 -11.39 -4.01 18.02
C PHE A 135 -10.06 -4.77 18.07
N GLU A 136 -9.09 -4.25 18.81
CA GLU A 136 -7.76 -4.87 18.92
C GLU A 136 -7.83 -6.26 19.56
N TYR A 137 -8.70 -6.43 20.54
CA TYR A 137 -8.93 -7.72 21.17
C TYR A 137 -9.54 -8.75 20.19
N MET A 138 -10.60 -8.37 19.44
CA MET A 138 -11.16 -9.21 18.39
C MET A 138 -10.12 -9.53 17.31
N TYR A 139 -9.30 -8.54 16.92
CA TYR A 139 -8.27 -8.74 15.91
C TYR A 139 -7.24 -9.79 16.34
N VAL A 140 -6.82 -9.82 17.60
CA VAL A 140 -5.93 -10.88 18.12
C VAL A 140 -6.54 -12.26 17.92
N GLN A 141 -7.81 -12.45 18.30
CA GLN A 141 -8.50 -13.72 18.14
C GLN A 141 -8.66 -14.13 16.65
N TYR A 142 -8.98 -13.18 15.80
CA TYR A 142 -9.04 -13.43 14.35
C TYR A 142 -7.66 -13.78 13.78
N SER A 143 -6.59 -13.14 14.28
CA SER A 143 -5.21 -13.41 13.86
C SER A 143 -4.74 -14.82 14.21
N GLU A 144 -5.14 -15.32 15.38
CA GLU A 144 -4.87 -16.71 15.76
C GLU A 144 -5.61 -17.71 14.86
N LYS A 145 -6.83 -17.37 14.45
CA LYS A 145 -7.69 -18.26 13.64
C LYS A 145 -7.36 -18.24 12.15
N TYR A 146 -7.11 -17.07 11.58
CA TYR A 146 -7.01 -16.86 10.14
C TYR A 146 -5.61 -16.44 9.65
N GLY A 147 -4.71 -16.08 10.57
CA GLY A 147 -3.35 -15.63 10.22
C GLY A 147 -3.32 -14.27 9.52
N PRO A 148 -2.34 -14.05 8.62
CA PRO A 148 -2.21 -12.80 7.87
C PRO A 148 -3.46 -12.50 7.04
N GLY A 149 -3.99 -11.27 7.12
CA GLY A 149 -5.22 -10.88 6.42
C GLY A 149 -6.50 -11.04 7.22
N SER A 150 -6.40 -11.16 8.54
CA SER A 150 -7.52 -11.32 9.46
C SER A 150 -8.53 -10.18 9.41
N PHE A 151 -8.11 -8.96 9.08
CA PHE A 151 -9.01 -7.82 8.96
C PHE A 151 -10.09 -8.02 7.88
N LEU A 152 -9.76 -8.66 6.75
CA LEU A 152 -10.75 -8.99 5.72
C LEU A 152 -11.81 -9.97 6.23
N HIS A 153 -11.41 -10.94 7.04
CA HIS A 153 -12.36 -11.88 7.64
C HIS A 153 -13.31 -11.16 8.59
N MET A 154 -12.81 -10.25 9.43
CA MET A 154 -13.65 -9.42 10.28
C MET A 154 -14.63 -8.58 9.46
N VAL A 155 -14.13 -7.90 8.42
CA VAL A 155 -14.98 -7.06 7.55
C VAL A 155 -16.11 -7.86 6.91
N ARG A 156 -15.85 -9.10 6.48
CA ARG A 156 -16.87 -9.99 5.89
C ARG A 156 -17.86 -10.52 6.91
N ASP A 157 -17.36 -11.02 8.03
CA ASP A 157 -18.20 -11.63 9.07
C ASP A 157 -19.19 -10.61 9.65
N PHE A 158 -18.80 -9.34 9.76
CA PHE A 158 -19.64 -8.26 10.28
C PHE A 158 -20.22 -7.34 9.20
N SER A 159 -20.02 -7.65 7.92
CA SER A 159 -20.53 -6.87 6.79
C SER A 159 -20.16 -5.38 6.83
N TRP A 160 -18.93 -5.07 7.32
CA TRP A 160 -18.46 -3.68 7.44
C TRP A 160 -18.15 -3.01 6.11
N ASP A 161 -18.09 -3.77 5.03
CA ASP A 161 -17.90 -3.28 3.67
C ASP A 161 -19.22 -2.97 2.94
N MET A 162 -20.34 -2.97 3.66
CA MET A 162 -21.62 -2.51 3.12
C MET A 162 -21.71 -0.97 3.16
N PRO A 163 -22.24 -0.35 2.10
CA PRO A 163 -22.39 1.10 2.04
C PRO A 163 -23.42 1.59 3.06
N LYS A 164 -23.07 2.65 3.80
CA LYS A 164 -23.99 3.34 4.70
C LYS A 164 -24.46 4.64 4.07
N GLU A 165 -25.77 4.87 4.08
CA GLU A 165 -26.35 6.13 3.63
C GLU A 165 -26.05 7.22 4.66
N ASN A 166 -25.46 8.30 4.20
CA ASN A 166 -25.11 9.44 5.02
C ASN A 166 -25.71 10.70 4.41
N GLY A 167 -27.03 10.88 4.44
CA GLY A 167 -27.79 12.07 3.99
C GLY A 167 -27.27 12.90 2.81
N LYS A 168 -26.02 12.71 2.40
CA LYS A 168 -25.28 13.38 1.31
C LYS A 168 -24.63 12.39 0.33
N GLY A 169 -24.88 11.09 0.47
CA GLY A 169 -24.30 10.03 -0.37
C GLY A 169 -24.01 8.75 0.39
N THR A 170 -23.52 7.73 -0.32
CA THR A 170 -23.10 6.45 0.24
C THR A 170 -21.62 6.49 0.62
N ALA A 171 -21.30 6.07 1.85
CA ALA A 171 -19.93 5.98 2.32
C ALA A 171 -19.69 4.64 3.05
N TYR A 172 -18.47 4.10 2.91
CA TYR A 172 -18.05 2.95 3.69
C TYR A 172 -17.39 3.44 4.99
N CYS A 173 -17.94 3.10 6.13
CA CYS A 173 -17.37 3.49 7.41
C CYS A 173 -17.65 2.45 8.51
N ILE A 174 -16.67 2.28 9.40
CA ILE A 174 -16.77 1.48 10.62
C ILE A 174 -16.81 2.46 11.79
N THR A 175 -17.89 2.40 12.57
CA THR A 175 -18.13 3.27 13.73
C THR A 175 -17.83 2.54 15.04
N GLY A 176 -17.85 3.26 16.16
CA GLY A 176 -17.77 2.66 17.47
C GLY A 176 -18.91 1.69 17.75
N ASP A 177 -20.12 2.02 17.30
CA ASP A 177 -21.31 1.17 17.45
C ASP A 177 -21.16 -0.15 16.67
N ASP A 178 -20.60 -0.11 15.45
CA ASP A 178 -20.33 -1.34 14.67
C ASP A 178 -19.36 -2.27 15.41
N ILE A 179 -18.35 -1.71 16.09
CA ILE A 179 -17.40 -2.47 16.88
C ILE A 179 -18.07 -3.03 18.15
N GLU A 180 -18.92 -2.25 18.78
CA GLU A 180 -19.71 -2.66 19.94
C GLU A 180 -20.58 -3.88 19.60
N ASP A 181 -21.38 -3.76 18.54
CA ASP A 181 -22.25 -4.83 18.07
C ASP A 181 -21.47 -6.10 17.70
N ALA A 182 -20.37 -5.94 16.97
CA ALA A 182 -19.51 -7.05 16.59
C ALA A 182 -18.92 -7.77 17.82
N PHE A 183 -18.43 -7.01 18.79
CA PHE A 183 -17.82 -7.54 20.00
C PHE A 183 -18.80 -8.40 20.81
N TYR A 184 -20.04 -7.92 21.00
CA TYR A 184 -21.05 -8.69 21.74
C TYR A 184 -21.59 -9.88 20.95
N ASN A 185 -21.61 -9.82 19.62
CA ASN A 185 -22.03 -10.92 18.77
C ASN A 185 -21.01 -12.06 18.71
N THR A 186 -19.72 -11.78 18.88
CA THR A 186 -18.69 -12.82 18.92
C THR A 186 -18.77 -13.71 20.14
N GLY A 187 -19.28 -13.20 21.27
CA GLY A 187 -19.48 -13.96 22.52
C GLY A 187 -18.20 -14.59 23.11
N VAL A 188 -17.04 -14.26 22.58
CA VAL A 188 -15.77 -14.90 22.93
C VAL A 188 -15.05 -14.06 23.98
N TYR A 189 -15.05 -14.55 25.19
CA TYR A 189 -14.17 -14.06 26.25
C TYR A 189 -12.85 -14.84 26.14
N GLY A 190 -11.82 -14.22 25.61
CA GLY A 190 -10.52 -14.86 25.42
C GLY A 190 -9.81 -15.19 26.74
N ASN A 191 -8.82 -16.03 26.64
CA ASN A 191 -7.97 -16.44 27.74
C ASN A 191 -6.95 -15.32 28.10
N TYR A 192 -6.15 -15.57 29.15
CA TYR A 192 -5.10 -14.63 29.55
C TYR A 192 -4.09 -14.33 28.43
N ASN A 193 -3.79 -15.31 27.59
CA ASN A 193 -2.82 -15.14 26.51
C ASN A 193 -3.31 -14.12 25.48
N ASP A 194 -4.56 -14.16 25.06
CA ASP A 194 -5.15 -13.19 24.13
C ASP A 194 -5.09 -11.76 24.68
N LYS A 195 -5.39 -11.60 25.98
CA LYS A 195 -5.30 -10.31 26.70
C LYS A 195 -3.87 -9.78 26.70
N LEU A 196 -2.91 -10.66 26.96
CA LEU A 196 -1.49 -10.32 26.97
C LEU A 196 -0.99 -9.96 25.58
N GLU A 197 -1.33 -10.73 24.54
CA GLU A 197 -0.96 -10.44 23.16
C GLU A 197 -1.50 -9.08 22.69
N MET A 198 -2.75 -8.76 23.04
CA MET A 198 -3.31 -7.44 22.76
C MET A 198 -2.52 -6.33 23.47
N LEU A 199 -2.19 -6.51 24.75
CA LEU A 199 -1.41 -5.52 25.51
C LEU A 199 -0.01 -5.36 24.94
N VAL A 200 0.65 -6.44 24.54
CA VAL A 200 1.95 -6.44 23.88
C VAL A 200 1.87 -5.69 22.54
N GLN A 201 0.87 -5.99 21.72
CA GLN A 201 0.64 -5.30 20.46
C GLN A 201 0.43 -3.79 20.68
N ARG A 202 -0.40 -3.41 21.65
CA ARG A 202 -0.65 -2.03 22.02
C ARG A 202 0.64 -1.34 22.51
N CYS A 203 1.42 -1.99 23.33
CA CYS A 203 2.71 -1.48 23.81
C CYS A 203 3.67 -1.27 22.64
N TYR A 204 3.80 -2.25 21.73
CA TYR A 204 4.63 -2.15 20.54
C TYR A 204 4.23 -0.96 19.66
N GLN A 205 2.95 -0.85 19.29
CA GLN A 205 2.47 0.18 18.38
C GLN A 205 2.58 1.60 18.97
N LYS A 206 2.46 1.76 20.28
CA LYS A 206 2.68 3.02 20.98
C LYS A 206 4.15 3.40 21.10
N LEU A 207 5.05 2.45 21.28
CA LEU A 207 6.48 2.72 21.48
C LEU A 207 7.26 2.78 20.17
N TYR A 208 7.06 1.83 19.26
CA TYR A 208 7.89 1.60 18.08
C TYR A 208 7.10 1.54 16.78
N GLY A 209 5.82 1.21 16.81
CA GLY A 209 4.96 1.05 15.65
C GLY A 209 4.29 2.35 15.19
N HIS A 210 3.19 2.17 14.48
CA HIS A 210 2.43 3.24 13.83
C HIS A 210 1.11 3.57 14.56
N ASP A 211 1.08 3.38 15.88
CA ASP A 211 -0.10 3.59 16.73
C ASP A 211 -1.33 2.82 16.22
N CYS A 212 -2.53 3.41 16.25
CA CYS A 212 -3.78 2.79 15.81
C CYS A 212 -3.79 2.36 14.33
N ALA A 213 -2.89 2.88 13.50
CA ALA A 213 -2.73 2.46 12.11
C ALA A 213 -1.86 1.20 11.94
N ASP A 214 -1.12 0.77 12.98
CA ASP A 214 -0.11 -0.28 12.86
C ASP A 214 -0.69 -1.61 12.39
N ILE A 215 -1.81 -2.05 12.97
CA ILE A 215 -2.49 -3.29 12.61
C ILE A 215 -2.85 -3.29 11.12
N LEU A 216 -3.44 -2.20 10.62
CA LEU A 216 -3.89 -2.08 9.23
C LEU A 216 -2.71 -2.00 8.25
N ILE A 217 -1.63 -1.29 8.62
CA ILE A 217 -0.42 -1.22 7.80
C ILE A 217 0.22 -2.61 7.65
N MET A 218 0.10 -3.47 8.66
CA MET A 218 0.70 -4.80 8.66
C MET A 218 -0.21 -5.90 8.13
N ASP A 219 -1.54 -5.75 8.20
CA ASP A 219 -2.48 -6.77 7.73
C ASP A 219 -2.41 -6.95 6.20
N GLU A 220 -2.14 -8.17 5.73
CA GLU A 220 -1.92 -8.47 4.31
C GLU A 220 -3.16 -8.26 3.44
N SER A 221 -4.36 -8.26 4.01
CA SER A 221 -5.60 -8.04 3.25
C SER A 221 -5.80 -6.58 2.86
N VAL A 222 -5.23 -5.65 3.61
CA VAL A 222 -5.37 -4.21 3.39
C VAL A 222 -4.47 -3.75 2.24
N ASP A 223 -5.03 -3.02 1.26
CA ASP A 223 -4.32 -2.54 0.08
C ASP A 223 -3.63 -1.18 0.31
N GLY A 224 -4.12 -0.41 1.27
CA GLY A 224 -3.54 0.88 1.62
C GLY A 224 -4.11 1.45 2.91
N VAL A 225 -3.35 2.34 3.53
CA VAL A 225 -3.75 3.06 4.75
C VAL A 225 -3.40 4.53 4.60
N SER A 226 -4.30 5.41 4.97
CA SER A 226 -4.03 6.84 5.03
C SER A 226 -4.57 7.44 6.32
N GLY A 227 -3.82 8.38 6.88
CA GLY A 227 -4.21 9.04 8.11
C GLY A 227 -3.68 10.45 8.22
N GLY A 228 -4.26 11.21 9.11
CA GLY A 228 -3.87 12.60 9.31
C GLY A 228 -4.78 13.35 10.27
N VAL A 229 -4.73 14.67 10.18
CA VAL A 229 -5.63 15.56 10.91
C VAL A 229 -7.02 15.48 10.28
N GLY A 230 -8.02 15.14 11.06
CA GLY A 230 -9.42 15.17 10.67
C GLY A 230 -9.92 16.60 10.53
N GLY A 231 -10.75 16.83 9.51
CA GLY A 231 -11.16 18.14 9.03
C GLY A 231 -11.34 19.21 10.08
N ARG A 232 -10.70 20.32 9.85
CA ARG A 232 -11.16 21.58 10.44
C ARG A 232 -12.64 21.74 10.07
N SER A 233 -13.48 21.88 11.05
CA SER A 233 -14.67 22.70 10.86
C SER A 233 -14.19 23.94 10.14
N ARG A 234 -14.51 24.12 8.86
CA ARG A 234 -14.29 25.39 8.18
C ARG A 234 -15.17 26.41 8.92
N VAL A 235 -14.63 27.00 9.94
CA VAL A 235 -15.01 28.35 10.30
C VAL A 235 -14.52 29.15 9.10
N GLU A 236 -15.43 29.65 8.28
CA GLU A 236 -15.11 30.65 7.27
C GLU A 236 -14.40 31.76 8.03
N TYR A 237 -13.09 31.89 7.82
CA TYR A 237 -12.32 33.01 8.32
C TYR A 237 -12.79 34.25 7.54
N ASN A 238 -13.82 34.93 8.04
CA ASN A 238 -14.03 36.32 7.72
C ASN A 238 -12.85 37.06 8.35
N TYR A 239 -11.97 37.59 7.52
CA TYR A 239 -10.76 38.32 7.94
C TYR A 239 -11.07 39.54 8.87
N LEU A 240 -12.33 39.94 8.95
CA LEU A 240 -12.82 41.03 9.79
C LEU A 240 -13.19 40.58 11.22
N ASP A 241 -13.51 39.28 11.43
CA ASP A 241 -13.87 38.77 12.77
C ASP A 241 -12.65 38.50 13.66
N VAL A 242 -11.45 38.41 13.07
CA VAL A 242 -10.19 38.18 13.80
C VAL A 242 -9.74 39.43 14.59
N LEU A 243 -10.25 40.60 14.25
CA LEU A 243 -9.89 41.86 14.93
C LEU A 243 -10.79 42.22 16.13
N GLU A 244 -11.92 41.55 16.30
CA GLU A 244 -12.91 41.89 17.35
C GLU A 244 -13.12 40.79 18.42
N SER A 245 -12.65 39.57 18.25
CA SER A 245 -12.79 38.52 19.26
C SER A 245 -11.50 38.26 20.03
N SER A 246 -11.45 38.75 21.26
CA SER A 246 -10.41 38.45 22.25
C SER A 246 -10.60 37.10 22.97
N GLU A 247 -11.45 36.21 22.44
CA GLU A 247 -11.63 34.84 22.93
C GLU A 247 -11.21 33.87 21.83
N THR A 248 -9.99 33.34 21.98
CA THR A 248 -9.53 32.18 21.23
C THR A 248 -10.35 30.98 21.63
N GLU A 249 -11.43 30.68 20.90
CA GLU A 249 -11.95 29.29 20.86
C GLU A 249 -10.82 28.43 20.30
N GLU A 250 -10.21 27.62 21.16
CA GLU A 250 -9.32 26.55 20.75
C GLU A 250 -10.13 25.63 19.84
N THR A 251 -9.98 25.79 18.53
CA THR A 251 -10.49 24.83 17.56
C THR A 251 -9.73 23.53 17.77
N SER A 252 -10.32 22.61 18.52
CA SER A 252 -9.75 21.28 18.76
C SER A 252 -9.60 20.57 17.41
N MET A 253 -8.35 20.38 16.98
CA MET A 253 -8.05 19.56 15.82
C MET A 253 -8.37 18.10 16.18
N ASN A 254 -9.15 17.42 15.35
CA ASN A 254 -9.42 16.02 15.53
C ASN A 254 -8.33 15.19 14.83
N TYR A 255 -7.65 14.35 15.59
CA TYR A 255 -6.62 13.41 15.11
C TYR A 255 -7.24 12.02 14.83
N ASP A 256 -8.46 11.99 14.25
CA ASP A 256 -9.31 10.81 14.06
C ASP A 256 -9.48 10.39 12.59
N THR A 257 -8.72 11.00 11.69
CA THR A 257 -8.80 10.66 10.28
C THR A 257 -7.91 9.46 9.97
N LEU A 258 -8.55 8.29 9.86
CA LEU A 258 -7.91 7.06 9.44
C LEU A 258 -8.81 6.34 8.44
N TYR A 259 -8.21 6.01 7.28
CA TYR A 259 -8.84 5.25 6.21
C TYR A 259 -8.00 4.05 5.85
N CYS A 260 -8.64 2.95 5.50
CA CYS A 260 -8.00 1.84 4.82
C CYS A 260 -8.66 1.56 3.47
N VAL A 261 -7.88 1.07 2.53
CA VAL A 261 -8.35 0.57 1.24
C VAL A 261 -8.38 -0.94 1.31
N LEU A 262 -9.53 -1.52 1.04
CA LEU A 262 -9.74 -2.97 1.05
C LEU A 262 -10.48 -3.37 -0.22
N HIS A 263 -9.84 -4.14 -1.10
CA HIS A 263 -10.39 -4.54 -2.40
C HIS A 263 -10.97 -3.37 -3.22
N GLY A 264 -10.24 -2.24 -3.23
CA GLY A 264 -10.67 -1.03 -3.94
C GLY A 264 -11.72 -0.17 -3.21
N LYS A 265 -12.30 -0.63 -2.11
CA LYS A 265 -13.22 0.15 -1.28
C LYS A 265 -12.44 0.96 -0.26
N LEU A 266 -12.76 2.25 -0.12
CA LEU A 266 -12.17 3.13 0.89
C LEU A 266 -13.04 3.13 2.14
N LEU A 267 -12.57 2.51 3.22
CA LEU A 267 -13.26 2.41 4.51
C LEU A 267 -12.70 3.43 5.50
N ARG A 268 -13.55 4.26 6.08
CA ARG A 268 -13.20 5.16 7.19
C ARG A 268 -13.38 4.46 8.53
N LEU A 269 -12.35 4.48 9.38
CA LEU A 269 -12.40 3.91 10.73
C LEU A 269 -12.60 5.03 11.74
N LYS A 270 -13.88 5.32 12.08
CA LYS A 270 -14.26 6.45 12.93
C LYS A 270 -13.99 6.23 14.43
N PHE A 271 -13.69 5.02 14.84
CA PHE A 271 -13.45 4.64 16.24
C PHE A 271 -11.97 4.70 16.63
N LEU A 272 -11.08 5.01 15.69
CA LEU A 272 -9.63 5.11 15.91
C LEU A 272 -9.19 6.58 15.86
N SER A 273 -8.26 6.94 16.75
CA SER A 273 -7.67 8.27 16.81
C SER A 273 -6.19 8.20 17.20
N PHE A 274 -5.39 9.11 16.66
CA PHE A 274 -4.00 9.28 17.09
C PHE A 274 -3.88 10.07 18.42
N GLY A 275 -4.95 10.68 18.87
CA GLY A 275 -5.06 11.34 20.17
C GLY A 275 -4.41 12.72 20.25
N SER A 276 -3.20 12.92 19.71
CA SER A 276 -2.50 14.19 19.73
C SER A 276 -1.64 14.43 18.48
N GLU A 277 -1.25 15.70 18.26
CA GLU A 277 -0.37 16.08 17.15
C GLU A 277 1.02 15.46 17.29
N GLU A 278 1.58 15.43 18.50
CA GLU A 278 2.90 14.87 18.77
C GLU A 278 2.94 13.37 18.43
N ASN A 279 1.87 12.66 18.75
CA ASN A 279 1.77 11.24 18.44
C ASN A 279 1.61 11.01 16.93
N LEU A 280 0.76 11.80 16.27
CA LEU A 280 0.62 11.75 14.80
C LEU A 280 1.94 12.10 14.10
N GLU A 281 2.64 13.15 14.55
CA GLU A 281 3.97 13.51 14.04
C GLU A 281 4.96 12.34 14.19
N ARG A 282 4.96 11.66 15.35
CA ARG A 282 5.79 10.49 15.62
C ARG A 282 5.48 9.36 14.64
N VAL A 283 4.20 9.07 14.42
CA VAL A 283 3.74 8.03 13.48
C VAL A 283 4.18 8.36 12.06
N VAL A 284 3.94 9.58 11.60
CA VAL A 284 4.35 10.04 10.27
C VAL A 284 5.87 9.93 10.11
N LYS A 285 6.64 10.38 11.11
CA LYS A 285 8.11 10.26 11.08
C LYS A 285 8.58 8.81 11.03
N ASN A 286 7.92 7.89 11.74
CA ASN A 286 8.26 6.46 11.70
C ASN A 286 7.99 5.85 10.32
N ILE A 287 6.89 6.22 9.65
CA ILE A 287 6.51 5.70 8.33
C ILE A 287 7.58 6.00 7.26
N TYR A 288 8.20 7.19 7.26
CA TYR A 288 9.10 7.57 6.18
C TYR A 288 10.60 7.33 6.44
N ARG A 289 10.99 6.86 7.61
CA ARG A 289 12.43 6.71 7.99
C ARG A 289 13.22 5.78 7.08
N TYR A 290 12.57 4.84 6.42
CA TYR A 290 13.25 3.89 5.57
C TYR A 290 13.63 4.49 4.20
N ASN A 291 14.91 4.31 3.81
CA ASN A 291 15.47 4.73 2.51
C ASN A 291 15.33 6.23 2.14
N ILE A 292 14.96 7.10 3.07
CA ILE A 292 14.82 8.52 2.79
C ILE A 292 16.01 9.26 3.38
N ARG A 293 16.79 9.90 2.50
CA ARG A 293 17.96 10.70 2.90
C ARG A 293 17.58 12.09 3.42
N THR A 294 16.40 12.57 3.05
CA THR A 294 15.91 13.90 3.42
C THR A 294 14.85 13.80 4.49
N SER A 295 14.94 14.61 5.53
CA SER A 295 13.89 14.72 6.54
C SER A 295 12.76 15.61 6.08
N LEU A 296 11.53 15.28 6.50
CA LEU A 296 10.37 16.13 6.33
C LEU A 296 10.60 17.44 7.09
N SER A 297 10.63 18.55 6.37
CA SER A 297 10.95 19.88 6.90
C SER A 297 10.08 20.95 6.27
N ARG A 298 10.14 22.20 6.77
CA ARG A 298 9.42 23.33 6.12
C ARG A 298 9.88 23.58 4.69
N LYS A 299 11.14 23.29 4.36
CA LYS A 299 11.68 23.42 2.99
C LYS A 299 11.32 22.23 2.10
N ASN A 300 11.16 21.06 2.69
CA ASN A 300 10.75 19.84 2.02
C ASN A 300 9.52 19.25 2.73
N PRO A 301 8.34 19.85 2.55
CA PRO A 301 7.14 19.53 3.33
C PRO A 301 6.40 18.30 2.85
N VAL A 302 6.78 17.72 1.71
CA VAL A 302 6.25 16.45 1.16
C VAL A 302 7.42 15.54 0.83
N ILE A 303 7.31 14.28 1.21
CA ILE A 303 8.28 13.25 0.85
C ILE A 303 7.59 12.03 0.32
N HIS A 304 8.28 11.37 -0.60
CA HIS A 304 7.91 10.09 -1.16
C HIS A 304 8.95 9.06 -0.76
N GLY A 305 8.53 7.83 -0.50
CA GLY A 305 9.45 6.76 -0.12
C GLY A 305 8.85 5.38 -0.28
N THR A 306 9.61 4.40 0.18
CA THR A 306 9.21 3.01 0.13
C THR A 306 9.55 2.35 1.47
N LEU A 307 8.64 1.57 2.04
CA LEU A 307 8.92 0.72 3.20
C LEU A 307 9.76 -0.49 2.78
N LYS A 308 10.33 -1.19 3.75
CA LYS A 308 11.17 -2.38 3.50
C LYS A 308 10.42 -3.50 2.77
N ASN A 309 9.12 -3.60 2.99
CA ASN A 309 8.24 -4.54 2.28
C ASN A 309 7.83 -4.08 0.86
N GLY A 310 8.40 -2.99 0.35
CA GLY A 310 8.10 -2.44 -0.97
C GLY A 310 6.89 -1.51 -1.03
N SER A 311 6.14 -1.32 0.06
CA SER A 311 4.98 -0.42 0.08
C SER A 311 5.39 1.03 -0.19
N ARG A 312 4.69 1.71 -1.09
CA ARG A 312 4.91 3.15 -1.35
C ARG A 312 4.34 3.99 -0.22
N ILE A 313 5.06 5.02 0.17
CA ILE A 313 4.62 5.99 1.16
C ILE A 313 4.70 7.40 0.61
N VAL A 314 3.73 8.20 1.03
CA VAL A 314 3.76 9.67 0.90
C VAL A 314 3.49 10.23 2.27
N ALA A 315 4.30 11.18 2.70
CA ALA A 315 4.09 11.90 3.94
C ALA A 315 4.17 13.40 3.69
N ALA A 316 3.28 14.15 4.34
CA ALA A 316 3.24 15.59 4.22
C ALA A 316 3.02 16.25 5.57
N ARG A 317 3.43 17.53 5.66
CA ARG A 317 3.27 18.37 6.85
C ARG A 317 2.92 19.81 6.48
N PRO A 318 2.46 20.64 7.42
CA PRO A 318 2.34 22.08 7.19
C PRO A 318 3.67 22.71 6.71
N PRO A 319 3.66 23.68 5.77
CA PRO A 319 2.49 24.46 5.32
C PRO A 319 1.76 23.90 4.07
N VAL A 320 2.20 22.83 3.46
CA VAL A 320 1.60 22.26 2.23
C VAL A 320 0.34 21.47 2.55
N SER A 321 0.26 20.91 3.74
CA SER A 321 -0.90 20.16 4.25
C SER A 321 -1.48 20.91 5.46
N ASP A 322 -2.77 20.74 5.74
CA ASP A 322 -3.45 21.32 6.91
C ASP A 322 -2.89 20.80 8.23
N GLY A 323 -2.32 19.62 8.22
CA GLY A 323 -1.68 18.96 9.35
C GLY A 323 -0.72 17.89 8.87
N TRP A 324 -0.19 17.11 9.81
CA TRP A 324 0.59 15.92 9.50
C TRP A 324 -0.32 14.86 8.84
N THR A 325 0.12 14.31 7.72
CA THR A 325 -0.64 13.29 6.99
C THR A 325 0.29 12.28 6.34
N PHE A 326 -0.23 11.07 6.14
CA PHE A 326 0.48 10.00 5.45
C PHE A 326 -0.44 9.15 4.60
N TYR A 327 0.15 8.54 3.58
CA TYR A 327 -0.45 7.55 2.70
C TYR A 327 0.51 6.39 2.55
N VAL A 328 0.05 5.19 2.84
CA VAL A 328 0.78 3.94 2.62
C VAL A 328 -0.01 3.14 1.60
N ARG A 329 0.57 2.88 0.44
CA ARG A 329 0.01 1.98 -0.57
C ARG A 329 0.81 0.69 -0.57
N LYS A 330 0.14 -0.39 -0.20
CA LYS A 330 0.77 -1.70 -0.11
C LYS A 330 0.76 -2.37 -1.47
N PHE A 331 1.87 -3.00 -1.78
CA PHE A 331 1.95 -3.88 -2.92
C PHE A 331 1.92 -5.31 -2.40
N LYS A 332 0.83 -6.02 -2.69
CA LYS A 332 0.79 -7.45 -2.42
C LYS A 332 1.86 -8.10 -3.29
N SER A 333 2.86 -8.72 -2.69
CA SER A 333 3.75 -9.63 -3.40
C SER A 333 2.95 -10.91 -3.72
N SER A 334 1.88 -10.77 -4.51
CA SER A 334 1.22 -11.96 -5.02
C SER A 334 2.20 -12.65 -5.96
N ASN A 335 2.50 -13.90 -5.72
CA ASN A 335 3.00 -14.81 -6.74
C ASN A 335 2.21 -14.54 -8.03
N ALA A 336 2.86 -14.63 -9.20
CA ALA A 336 2.11 -14.49 -10.44
C ALA A 336 0.91 -15.41 -10.33
N LYS A 337 -0.28 -14.83 -10.33
CA LYS A 337 -1.48 -15.65 -10.42
C LYS A 337 -1.46 -16.26 -11.81
N GLU A 338 -1.81 -17.54 -11.91
CA GLU A 338 -2.09 -18.13 -13.20
C GLU A 338 -3.11 -17.24 -13.92
N ILE A 339 -2.88 -16.95 -15.18
CA ILE A 339 -3.71 -16.01 -15.95
C ILE A 339 -5.18 -16.46 -15.96
N GLU A 340 -5.41 -17.76 -15.87
CA GLU A 340 -6.71 -18.41 -15.77
C GLU A 340 -7.48 -17.98 -14.50
N SER A 341 -6.76 -17.62 -13.44
CA SER A 341 -7.36 -17.12 -12.20
C SER A 341 -7.65 -15.62 -12.23
N LEU A 342 -7.03 -14.88 -13.16
CA LEU A 342 -7.27 -13.44 -13.34
C LEU A 342 -8.47 -13.19 -14.27
N LEU A 343 -8.63 -14.02 -15.30
CA LEU A 343 -9.69 -13.92 -16.29
C LEU A 343 -10.76 -14.97 -15.97
N ILE A 344 -11.85 -14.55 -15.32
CA ILE A 344 -12.89 -15.45 -14.81
C ILE A 344 -14.14 -15.53 -15.70
N HIS A 345 -14.25 -14.63 -16.69
CA HIS A 345 -15.44 -14.51 -17.52
C HIS A 345 -15.50 -15.55 -18.65
N LYS A 346 -16.68 -15.70 -19.26
CA LYS A 346 -16.91 -16.63 -20.38
C LYS A 346 -15.99 -16.30 -21.56
N ASN A 347 -15.59 -17.33 -22.30
CA ASN A 347 -14.66 -17.24 -23.45
C ASN A 347 -13.25 -16.73 -23.11
N ARG A 348 -12.84 -16.80 -21.83
CA ARG A 348 -11.50 -16.38 -21.39
C ARG A 348 -10.36 -17.11 -22.11
N ASP A 349 -10.56 -18.38 -22.48
CA ASP A 349 -9.52 -19.18 -23.13
C ASP A 349 -9.11 -18.60 -24.49
N MET A 350 -10.05 -17.97 -25.21
CA MET A 350 -9.77 -17.22 -26.42
C MET A 350 -8.84 -16.01 -26.13
N VAL A 351 -9.14 -15.25 -25.07
CA VAL A 351 -8.34 -14.10 -24.66
C VAL A 351 -6.95 -14.53 -24.21
N ILE A 352 -6.87 -15.60 -23.42
CA ILE A 352 -5.59 -16.18 -22.96
C ILE A 352 -4.74 -16.63 -24.14
N SER A 353 -5.32 -17.29 -25.13
CA SER A 353 -4.62 -17.73 -26.33
C SER A 353 -4.11 -16.54 -27.15
N LEU A 354 -4.90 -15.46 -27.26
CA LEU A 354 -4.46 -14.21 -27.92
C LEU A 354 -3.28 -13.57 -27.16
N LEU A 355 -3.35 -13.48 -25.85
CA LEU A 355 -2.28 -12.93 -25.01
C LEU A 355 -1.00 -13.78 -25.10
N LYS A 356 -1.13 -15.10 -25.12
CA LYS A 356 -0.01 -16.03 -25.36
C LYS A 356 0.62 -15.76 -26.74
N LEU A 357 -0.20 -15.65 -27.76
CA LEU A 357 0.26 -15.41 -29.15
C LEU A 357 1.02 -14.08 -29.28
N ILE A 358 0.48 -13.00 -28.72
CA ILE A 358 1.09 -11.68 -28.70
C ILE A 358 2.44 -11.72 -27.97
N THR A 359 2.47 -12.32 -26.76
CA THR A 359 3.66 -12.32 -25.90
C THR A 359 4.75 -13.24 -26.43
N MET A 360 4.41 -14.47 -26.83
CA MET A 360 5.36 -15.42 -27.41
C MET A 360 5.84 -15.00 -28.81
N GLY A 361 5.01 -14.25 -29.54
CA GLY A 361 5.35 -13.66 -30.83
C GLY A 361 6.18 -12.40 -30.75
N GLU A 362 6.68 -12.03 -29.57
CA GLU A 362 7.55 -10.87 -29.31
C GLU A 362 6.93 -9.54 -29.78
N MET A 363 5.60 -9.42 -29.70
CA MET A 363 4.92 -8.18 -30.05
C MET A 363 5.04 -7.16 -28.92
N ASN A 364 5.35 -5.92 -29.26
CA ASN A 364 5.34 -4.83 -28.30
C ASN A 364 3.90 -4.48 -27.91
N TYR A 365 3.60 -4.40 -26.63
CA TYR A 365 2.28 -4.02 -26.17
C TYR A 365 2.31 -3.10 -24.95
N CYS A 366 1.24 -2.33 -24.83
CA CYS A 366 0.92 -1.56 -23.65
C CYS A 366 -0.28 -2.20 -22.94
N ILE A 367 -0.24 -2.26 -21.61
CA ILE A 367 -1.43 -2.58 -20.80
C ILE A 367 -1.96 -1.24 -20.27
N SER A 368 -3.10 -0.79 -20.80
CA SER A 368 -3.70 0.49 -20.45
C SER A 368 -4.92 0.32 -19.53
N GLY A 369 -5.37 1.42 -18.92
CA GLY A 369 -6.57 1.45 -18.07
C GLY A 369 -6.42 2.25 -16.79
N PRO A 370 -7.48 2.36 -15.96
CA PRO A 370 -7.51 3.18 -14.76
C PRO A 370 -6.52 2.71 -13.68
N MET A 371 -6.27 3.56 -12.68
CA MET A 371 -5.51 3.19 -11.49
C MET A 371 -6.23 2.04 -10.75
N GLY A 372 -5.44 1.08 -10.24
CA GLY A 372 -6.00 -0.10 -9.57
C GLY A 372 -6.67 -1.11 -10.50
N GLY A 373 -6.62 -0.92 -11.84
CA GLY A 373 -7.27 -1.79 -12.83
C GLY A 373 -6.62 -3.17 -13.06
N GLY A 374 -5.64 -3.59 -12.25
CA GLY A 374 -5.02 -4.91 -12.36
C GLY A 374 -3.91 -5.04 -13.42
N LYS A 375 -3.49 -3.93 -14.06
CA LYS A 375 -2.47 -3.89 -15.12
C LYS A 375 -1.16 -4.57 -14.74
N THR A 376 -0.60 -4.20 -13.58
CA THR A 376 0.65 -4.77 -13.04
C THR A 376 0.51 -6.27 -12.77
N THR A 377 -0.66 -6.71 -12.32
CA THR A 377 -0.94 -8.14 -12.07
C THR A 377 -1.00 -8.94 -13.37
N LEU A 378 -1.65 -8.40 -14.41
CA LEU A 378 -1.67 -9.01 -15.73
C LEU A 378 -0.26 -9.09 -16.31
N LEU A 379 0.51 -8.00 -16.24
CA LEU A 379 1.89 -7.96 -16.73
C LEU A 379 2.76 -9.05 -16.06
N LYS A 380 2.65 -9.21 -14.73
CA LYS A 380 3.35 -10.29 -14.02
C LYS A 380 3.04 -11.68 -14.61
N SER A 381 1.77 -11.96 -14.88
CA SER A 381 1.34 -13.25 -15.43
C SER A 381 1.84 -13.44 -16.86
N LEU A 382 1.85 -12.38 -17.68
CA LEU A 382 2.33 -12.43 -19.07
C LEU A 382 3.83 -12.71 -19.19
N VAL A 383 4.64 -12.29 -18.20
CA VAL A 383 6.06 -12.64 -18.14
C VAL A 383 6.27 -14.16 -18.20
N GLY A 384 5.34 -14.96 -17.67
CA GLY A 384 5.37 -16.42 -17.75
C GLY A 384 5.37 -16.97 -19.18
N PHE A 385 4.81 -16.24 -20.16
CA PHE A 385 4.77 -16.63 -21.56
C PHE A 385 5.97 -16.13 -22.39
N MET A 386 6.78 -15.23 -21.84
CA MET A 386 8.01 -14.78 -22.50
C MET A 386 9.02 -15.91 -22.59
N ASN A 387 9.87 -15.91 -23.60
CA ASN A 387 10.90 -16.92 -23.77
C ASN A 387 11.82 -16.98 -22.53
N PRO A 388 11.98 -18.16 -21.88
CA PRO A 388 12.76 -18.27 -20.64
C PRO A 388 14.27 -18.03 -20.85
N GLY A 389 14.77 -18.12 -22.05
CA GLY A 389 16.17 -17.86 -22.38
C GLY A 389 16.51 -16.39 -22.61
N TYR A 390 15.54 -15.49 -22.53
CA TYR A 390 15.76 -14.06 -22.76
C TYR A 390 16.07 -13.31 -21.47
N THR A 391 16.93 -12.31 -21.61
CA THR A 391 17.27 -11.37 -20.56
C THR A 391 16.18 -10.30 -20.44
N ILE A 392 15.67 -10.10 -19.22
CA ILE A 392 14.62 -9.12 -18.92
C ILE A 392 15.21 -7.99 -18.09
N ARG A 393 15.07 -6.76 -18.55
CA ARG A 393 15.46 -5.56 -17.80
C ARG A 393 14.21 -4.77 -17.46
N VAL A 394 14.05 -4.47 -16.17
CA VAL A 394 12.84 -3.85 -15.62
C VAL A 394 13.19 -2.50 -15.03
N ALA A 395 12.48 -1.46 -15.46
CA ALA A 395 12.59 -0.11 -14.93
C ALA A 395 11.31 0.29 -14.22
N GLU A 396 11.39 0.62 -12.93
CA GLU A 396 10.24 0.98 -12.08
C GLU A 396 10.54 2.20 -11.19
N SER A 397 9.51 2.95 -10.81
CA SER A 397 9.62 3.98 -9.77
C SER A 397 9.76 3.37 -8.37
N SER A 398 9.16 2.21 -8.16
CA SER A 398 9.31 1.36 -6.97
C SER A 398 9.07 -0.09 -7.38
N PHE A 399 9.73 -1.03 -6.69
CA PHE A 399 9.60 -2.46 -6.99
C PHE A 399 8.18 -2.97 -6.74
N GLU A 400 7.33 -2.87 -7.76
CA GLU A 400 5.95 -3.32 -7.75
C GLU A 400 5.80 -4.70 -8.39
N LEU A 401 6.53 -4.93 -9.48
CA LEU A 401 6.48 -6.17 -10.23
C LEU A 401 7.09 -7.35 -9.47
N ASN A 402 8.18 -7.13 -8.74
CA ASN A 402 8.86 -8.14 -7.92
C ASN A 402 9.13 -9.48 -8.64
N LEU A 403 9.51 -9.40 -9.92
CA LEU A 403 9.62 -10.56 -10.82
C LEU A 403 10.69 -11.56 -10.40
N ASN A 404 11.75 -11.12 -9.72
CA ASN A 404 12.81 -12.02 -9.22
C ASN A 404 12.28 -13.06 -8.22
N ASN A 405 11.25 -12.70 -7.43
CA ASN A 405 10.64 -13.63 -6.50
C ASN A 405 9.61 -14.54 -7.19
N VAL A 406 9.04 -14.06 -8.29
CA VAL A 406 8.03 -14.82 -9.06
C VAL A 406 8.68 -15.81 -10.01
N TYR A 407 9.80 -15.41 -10.64
CA TYR A 407 10.54 -16.16 -11.65
C TYR A 407 12.03 -16.23 -11.29
N PRO A 408 12.40 -16.90 -10.19
CA PRO A 408 13.77 -16.88 -9.65
C PRO A 408 14.80 -17.54 -10.58
N GLU A 409 14.36 -18.38 -11.52
CA GLU A 409 15.21 -19.09 -12.48
C GLU A 409 15.52 -18.29 -13.76
N ARG A 410 14.93 -17.07 -13.91
CA ARG A 410 15.11 -16.24 -15.10
C ARG A 410 16.16 -15.15 -14.89
N ASP A 411 16.82 -14.75 -15.98
CA ASP A 411 17.71 -13.58 -15.97
C ASP A 411 16.88 -12.29 -15.99
N ILE A 412 16.46 -11.84 -14.79
CA ILE A 412 15.67 -10.63 -14.60
C ILE A 412 16.47 -9.66 -13.73
N HIS A 413 16.79 -8.49 -14.26
CA HIS A 413 17.36 -7.41 -13.48
C HIS A 413 16.31 -6.31 -13.27
N MET A 414 15.89 -6.17 -12.03
CA MET A 414 14.96 -5.14 -11.61
C MET A 414 15.71 -3.91 -11.14
N MET A 415 15.38 -2.76 -11.69
CA MET A 415 16.01 -1.48 -11.39
C MET A 415 14.94 -0.47 -10.97
N GLN A 416 15.23 0.26 -9.90
CA GLN A 416 14.32 1.23 -9.30
C GLN A 416 14.93 2.62 -9.34
N GLU A 417 14.08 3.62 -9.60
CA GLU A 417 14.45 5.02 -9.40
C GLU A 417 14.93 5.27 -7.97
N ARG A 418 16.09 5.93 -7.85
CA ARG A 418 16.67 6.19 -6.53
C ARG A 418 17.63 7.37 -6.52
N GLY A 419 17.28 8.39 -5.74
CA GLY A 419 18.13 9.58 -5.58
C GLY A 419 18.27 10.34 -6.90
N ASP A 420 19.49 10.47 -7.39
CA ASP A 420 19.82 11.19 -8.61
C ASP A 420 19.61 10.35 -9.90
N PHE A 421 19.31 9.05 -9.76
CA PHE A 421 19.03 8.16 -10.89
C PHE A 421 17.52 8.06 -11.13
N SER A 422 17.06 8.67 -12.20
CA SER A 422 15.67 8.63 -12.65
C SER A 422 15.36 7.36 -13.44
N ILE A 423 14.07 7.07 -13.62
CA ILE A 423 13.61 5.98 -14.51
C ILE A 423 14.15 6.21 -15.94
N TYR A 424 14.20 7.46 -16.40
CA TYR A 424 14.79 7.83 -17.69
C TYR A 424 16.24 7.34 -17.81
N ASP A 425 17.07 7.55 -16.78
CA ASP A 425 18.47 7.12 -16.78
C ASP A 425 18.58 5.60 -16.81
N ILE A 426 17.69 4.92 -16.08
CA ILE A 426 17.60 3.46 -16.06
C ILE A 426 17.24 2.95 -17.47
N ILE A 427 16.15 3.44 -18.07
CA ILE A 427 15.70 3.01 -19.41
C ILE A 427 16.80 3.23 -20.44
N THR A 428 17.43 4.41 -20.45
CA THR A 428 18.51 4.71 -21.39
C THR A 428 19.76 3.87 -21.14
N GLY A 429 20.01 3.51 -19.89
CA GLY A 429 21.09 2.61 -19.47
C GLY A 429 20.92 1.18 -20.00
N THR A 430 19.67 0.70 -20.13
CA THR A 430 19.40 -0.66 -20.63
C THR A 430 19.91 -0.90 -22.05
N LYS A 431 20.10 0.15 -22.86
CA LYS A 431 20.75 0.05 -24.18
C LYS A 431 22.19 -0.48 -24.14
N LYS A 432 22.86 -0.39 -22.98
CA LYS A 432 24.22 -0.88 -22.75
C LYS A 432 24.25 -2.21 -21.99
N MET A 433 23.08 -2.74 -21.67
CA MET A 433 22.91 -4.03 -21.02
C MET A 433 22.35 -4.99 -22.05
N ASP A 434 22.75 -6.25 -22.02
CA ASP A 434 22.16 -7.25 -22.90
C ASP A 434 20.66 -7.35 -22.57
N THR A 435 19.84 -6.65 -23.34
CA THR A 435 18.40 -6.50 -23.10
C THR A 435 17.61 -7.08 -24.25
N ASP A 436 17.12 -8.31 -24.09
CA ASP A 436 16.16 -8.87 -25.03
C ASP A 436 14.76 -8.27 -24.82
N ILE A 437 14.34 -8.17 -23.57
CA ILE A 437 13.03 -7.65 -23.18
C ILE A 437 13.18 -6.47 -22.23
N LEU A 438 12.60 -5.33 -22.62
CA LEU A 438 12.45 -4.17 -21.74
C LEU A 438 11.05 -4.15 -21.14
N ILE A 439 10.95 -4.08 -19.83
CA ILE A 439 9.72 -3.80 -19.11
C ILE A 439 9.84 -2.45 -18.41
N VAL A 440 8.98 -1.51 -18.76
CA VAL A 440 8.80 -0.26 -18.01
C VAL A 440 7.53 -0.41 -17.17
N GLY A 441 7.69 -0.51 -15.84
CA GLY A 441 6.60 -0.82 -14.94
C GLY A 441 5.40 0.12 -15.10
N GLU A 442 5.67 1.42 -15.24
CA GLU A 442 4.66 2.44 -15.51
C GLU A 442 5.29 3.63 -16.24
N VAL A 443 4.60 4.12 -17.26
CA VAL A 443 4.96 5.36 -17.95
C VAL A 443 3.99 6.46 -17.52
N ASN A 444 4.45 7.32 -16.61
CA ASN A 444 3.64 8.39 -16.00
C ASN A 444 4.11 9.81 -16.36
N GLU A 445 5.28 9.94 -16.99
CA GLU A 445 5.88 11.21 -17.38
C GLU A 445 6.27 11.22 -18.87
N PRO A 446 6.17 12.39 -19.57
CA PRO A 446 6.51 12.49 -20.99
C PRO A 446 7.96 12.08 -21.30
N LYS A 447 8.91 12.40 -20.42
CA LYS A 447 10.31 12.04 -20.61
C LYS A 447 10.53 10.51 -20.58
N ILE A 448 9.81 9.79 -19.72
CA ILE A 448 9.82 8.33 -19.63
C ILE A 448 9.17 7.73 -20.88
N ALA A 449 8.03 8.32 -21.31
CA ALA A 449 7.30 7.90 -22.50
C ALA A 449 8.18 7.97 -23.77
N GLY A 450 8.86 9.06 -23.97
CA GLY A 450 9.76 9.23 -25.10
C GLY A 450 10.98 8.30 -25.04
N ALA A 451 11.56 8.08 -23.85
CA ALA A 451 12.65 7.12 -23.65
C ALA A 451 12.22 5.68 -23.98
N TYR A 452 11.02 5.28 -23.53
CA TYR A 452 10.43 3.97 -23.85
C TYR A 452 10.34 3.75 -25.37
N VAL A 453 9.78 4.72 -26.12
CA VAL A 453 9.68 4.63 -27.58
C VAL A 453 11.06 4.51 -28.22
N GLN A 454 12.04 5.30 -27.79
CA GLN A 454 13.38 5.26 -28.35
C GLN A 454 14.14 3.95 -28.07
N VAL A 455 13.96 3.37 -26.89
CA VAL A 455 14.60 2.09 -26.58
C VAL A 455 13.93 0.94 -27.32
N ALA A 456 12.59 0.95 -27.40
CA ALA A 456 11.85 -0.01 -28.19
C ALA A 456 12.23 -0.03 -29.68
N GLN A 457 12.67 1.12 -30.23
CA GLN A 457 13.19 1.20 -31.61
C GLN A 457 14.61 0.67 -31.77
N SER A 458 15.42 0.67 -30.73
CA SER A 458 16.87 0.63 -30.88
C SER A 458 17.55 -0.66 -30.48
N GLY A 459 16.82 -1.74 -30.17
CA GLY A 459 17.52 -2.98 -29.95
C GLY A 459 16.95 -4.01 -29.00
N SER A 460 15.87 -3.74 -28.28
CA SER A 460 15.15 -4.81 -27.58
C SER A 460 14.27 -5.60 -28.56
N ARG A 461 14.18 -6.91 -28.38
CA ARG A 461 13.27 -7.76 -29.15
C ARG A 461 11.82 -7.39 -28.85
N MET A 462 11.57 -7.06 -27.59
CA MET A 462 10.23 -6.75 -27.08
C MET A 462 10.32 -5.65 -26.03
N ALA A 463 9.38 -4.73 -26.07
CA ALA A 463 9.22 -3.67 -25.06
C ALA A 463 7.76 -3.63 -24.59
N VAL A 464 7.58 -3.70 -23.28
CA VAL A 464 6.25 -3.74 -22.64
C VAL A 464 6.15 -2.69 -21.57
N THR A 465 4.98 -2.08 -21.44
CA THR A 465 4.74 -1.08 -20.40
C THR A 465 3.30 -1.07 -19.93
N THR A 466 3.05 -0.36 -18.82
CA THR A 466 1.68 0.00 -18.39
C THR A 466 1.47 1.50 -18.44
N LEU A 467 0.26 1.92 -18.75
CA LEU A 467 -0.14 3.34 -18.88
C LEU A 467 -1.56 3.58 -18.38
N HIS A 468 -1.83 4.84 -18.03
CA HIS A 468 -3.16 5.29 -17.60
C HIS A 468 -3.84 6.10 -18.72
N HIS A 469 -4.48 5.42 -19.67
CA HIS A 469 -5.26 6.06 -20.74
C HIS A 469 -6.60 5.35 -20.95
N GLU A 470 -7.59 6.10 -21.42
CA GLU A 470 -8.95 5.63 -21.66
C GLU A 470 -9.14 4.98 -23.04
N SER A 471 -8.29 5.32 -24.00
CA SER A 471 -8.38 4.82 -25.36
C SER A 471 -7.00 4.69 -26.01
N THR A 472 -6.90 3.80 -27.00
CA THR A 472 -5.69 3.57 -27.78
C THR A 472 -5.26 4.83 -28.57
N ASP A 473 -6.20 5.62 -29.05
CA ASP A 473 -5.89 6.91 -29.70
C ASP A 473 -5.18 7.86 -28.73
N LYS A 474 -5.71 8.06 -27.52
CA LYS A 474 -5.08 8.91 -26.50
C LYS A 474 -3.72 8.38 -26.06
N LEU A 475 -3.54 7.06 -26.02
CA LEU A 475 -2.25 6.42 -25.75
C LEU A 475 -1.21 6.81 -26.83
N ILE A 476 -1.57 6.65 -28.09
CA ILE A 476 -0.68 7.02 -29.22
C ILE A 476 -0.38 8.52 -29.21
N GLU A 477 -1.39 9.37 -29.00
CA GLU A 477 -1.22 10.82 -28.90
C GLU A 477 -0.26 11.21 -27.76
N TYR A 478 -0.38 10.57 -26.60
CA TYR A 478 0.49 10.83 -25.45
C TYR A 478 1.95 10.50 -25.78
N LEU A 479 2.21 9.30 -26.30
CA LEU A 479 3.56 8.88 -26.68
C LEU A 479 4.15 9.78 -27.79
N ARG A 480 3.34 10.15 -28.79
CA ARG A 480 3.71 11.08 -29.85
C ARG A 480 4.08 12.46 -29.29
N ASN A 481 3.22 13.02 -28.45
CA ASN A 481 3.45 14.34 -27.85
C ASN A 481 4.70 14.36 -26.97
N ALA A 482 4.99 13.26 -26.26
CA ALA A 482 6.21 13.08 -25.49
C ALA A 482 7.48 13.14 -26.37
N LEU A 483 7.45 12.53 -27.55
CA LEU A 483 8.57 12.62 -28.51
C LEU A 483 8.77 14.05 -29.02
N VAL A 484 7.70 14.79 -29.26
CA VAL A 484 7.75 16.18 -29.70
C VAL A 484 8.30 17.08 -28.59
N SER A 485 7.76 16.99 -27.37
CA SER A 485 8.13 17.90 -26.28
C SER A 485 9.50 17.63 -25.68
N GLU A 486 9.85 16.35 -25.46
CA GLU A 486 11.04 15.98 -24.70
C GLU A 486 12.25 15.64 -25.58
N PHE A 487 12.01 15.18 -26.81
CA PHE A 487 13.07 14.71 -27.68
C PHE A 487 13.28 15.58 -28.93
N GLY A 488 12.56 16.71 -29.01
CA GLY A 488 12.77 17.73 -30.04
C GLY A 488 12.40 17.28 -31.46
N ILE A 489 11.54 16.26 -31.61
CA ILE A 489 11.04 15.83 -32.91
C ILE A 489 9.98 16.84 -33.37
N SER A 490 10.39 17.83 -34.18
CA SER A 490 9.51 18.93 -34.60
C SER A 490 8.37 18.50 -35.54
N ASN A 491 8.51 17.38 -36.23
CA ASN A 491 7.49 16.87 -37.14
C ASN A 491 6.59 15.86 -36.44
N VAL A 492 5.34 16.24 -36.20
CA VAL A 492 4.33 15.43 -35.52
C VAL A 492 4.07 14.10 -36.23
N SER A 493 4.03 14.08 -37.55
CA SER A 493 3.84 12.85 -38.34
C SER A 493 5.01 11.88 -38.19
N ILE A 494 6.25 12.38 -38.11
CA ILE A 494 7.42 11.53 -37.84
C ILE A 494 7.33 10.95 -36.44
N ALA A 495 6.96 11.74 -35.44
CA ALA A 495 6.77 11.28 -34.10
C ALA A 495 5.66 10.20 -33.99
N GLU A 496 4.51 10.44 -34.67
CA GLU A 496 3.42 9.46 -34.70
C GLU A 496 3.85 8.15 -35.38
N LYS A 497 4.58 8.26 -36.53
CA LYS A 497 5.13 7.09 -37.22
C LYS A 497 6.03 6.27 -36.29
N GLN A 498 6.93 6.92 -35.55
CA GLN A 498 7.82 6.23 -34.61
C GLN A 498 7.05 5.46 -33.53
N VAL A 499 5.96 6.01 -33.02
CA VAL A 499 5.11 5.34 -32.03
C VAL A 499 4.42 4.13 -32.63
N VAL A 500 3.74 4.28 -33.79
CA VAL A 500 2.94 3.19 -34.37
C VAL A 500 3.80 2.10 -35.02
N ASP A 501 5.04 2.40 -35.38
CA ASP A 501 5.98 1.39 -35.87
C ASP A 501 6.47 0.45 -34.76
N ILE A 502 6.42 0.89 -33.49
CA ILE A 502 6.90 0.08 -32.36
C ILE A 502 5.77 -0.53 -31.52
N LEU A 503 4.63 0.14 -31.39
CA LEU A 503 3.54 -0.30 -30.53
C LEU A 503 2.53 -1.12 -31.34
N ASN A 504 2.48 -2.43 -31.10
CA ASN A 504 1.64 -3.34 -31.88
C ASN A 504 0.25 -3.54 -31.27
N PHE A 505 0.15 -3.61 -29.93
CA PHE A 505 -1.11 -3.88 -29.25
C PHE A 505 -1.31 -2.99 -28.03
N ASP A 506 -2.58 -2.65 -27.77
CA ASP A 506 -3.08 -2.07 -26.53
C ASP A 506 -4.06 -3.05 -25.88
N ILE A 507 -3.74 -3.48 -24.66
CA ILE A 507 -4.56 -4.35 -23.83
C ILE A 507 -5.22 -3.48 -22.78
N HIS A 508 -6.50 -3.15 -22.95
CA HIS A 508 -7.20 -2.23 -22.06
C HIS A 508 -7.91 -2.96 -20.93
N MET A 509 -7.46 -2.71 -19.70
CA MET A 509 -8.04 -3.29 -18.48
C MET A 509 -8.94 -2.30 -17.76
N VAL A 510 -10.05 -2.80 -17.23
CA VAL A 510 -11.00 -2.04 -16.44
C VAL A 510 -11.39 -2.86 -15.20
N HIS A 511 -11.85 -2.21 -14.16
CA HIS A 511 -12.59 -2.83 -13.07
C HIS A 511 -13.98 -2.19 -12.99
N ASP A 512 -14.98 -2.99 -12.65
CA ASP A 512 -16.35 -2.50 -12.45
C ASP A 512 -16.55 -1.94 -11.04
N VAL A 513 -17.75 -1.45 -10.78
CA VAL A 513 -18.15 -0.91 -9.47
C VAL A 513 -18.17 -1.97 -8.36
N GLU A 514 -18.21 -3.26 -8.74
CA GLU A 514 -18.14 -4.40 -7.82
C GLU A 514 -16.70 -4.85 -7.56
N GLY A 515 -15.71 -4.19 -8.20
CA GLY A 515 -14.28 -4.49 -8.06
C GLY A 515 -13.80 -5.70 -8.86
N ARG A 516 -14.58 -6.19 -9.85
CA ARG A 516 -14.17 -7.28 -10.74
C ARG A 516 -13.31 -6.74 -11.87
N PHE A 517 -12.18 -7.40 -12.14
CA PHE A 517 -11.24 -7.02 -13.19
C PHE A 517 -11.53 -7.78 -14.48
N TYR A 518 -11.48 -7.09 -15.61
CA TYR A 518 -11.60 -7.70 -16.93
C TYR A 518 -10.83 -6.89 -17.98
N ILE A 519 -10.48 -7.53 -19.08
CA ILE A 519 -9.93 -6.88 -20.26
C ILE A 519 -11.12 -6.35 -21.07
N GLU A 520 -11.27 -5.03 -21.14
CA GLU A 520 -12.37 -4.42 -21.89
C GLU A 520 -12.20 -4.63 -23.41
N ARG A 521 -10.97 -4.51 -23.90
CA ARG A 521 -10.62 -4.74 -25.32
C ARG A 521 -9.15 -5.04 -25.50
N ILE A 522 -8.84 -5.76 -26.57
CA ILE A 522 -7.48 -5.93 -27.11
C ILE A 522 -7.48 -5.34 -28.52
N THR A 523 -6.74 -4.26 -28.69
CA THR A 523 -6.68 -3.47 -29.92
C THR A 523 -5.31 -3.61 -30.57
N GLU A 524 -5.30 -4.05 -31.82
CA GLU A 524 -4.12 -4.05 -32.69
C GLU A 524 -3.94 -2.66 -33.32
N ILE A 525 -2.72 -2.17 -33.35
CA ILE A 525 -2.32 -0.91 -33.98
C ILE A 525 -1.62 -1.26 -35.29
N ILE A 526 -2.27 -0.98 -36.40
CA ILE A 526 -1.77 -1.32 -37.73
C ILE A 526 -1.22 -0.04 -38.39
N PRO A 527 0.11 0.08 -38.57
CA PRO A 527 0.69 1.23 -39.25
C PRO A 527 0.26 1.26 -40.72
N TYR A 528 -0.10 2.43 -41.22
CA TYR A 528 -0.28 2.61 -42.64
C TYR A 528 1.08 2.56 -43.33
N ARG A 529 1.23 1.62 -44.26
CA ARG A 529 2.38 1.60 -45.15
C ARG A 529 2.24 2.75 -46.18
N GLU A 530 3.33 3.45 -46.46
CA GLU A 530 3.35 4.46 -47.52
C GLU A 530 2.99 3.80 -48.85
N SER A 531 1.79 4.03 -49.33
CA SER A 531 1.45 3.73 -50.70
C SER A 531 2.16 4.75 -51.61
N LYS A 532 2.59 4.31 -52.78
CA LYS A 532 3.11 5.26 -53.79
C LYS A 532 2.04 6.32 -54.04
N TYR A 533 2.48 7.55 -54.26
CA TYR A 533 1.54 8.59 -54.67
C TYR A 533 0.86 8.19 -55.98
N PRO A 534 -0.42 8.54 -56.16
CA PRO A 534 -1.11 8.35 -57.42
C PRO A 534 -0.32 8.99 -58.56
N HIS A 535 -0.42 8.43 -59.75
CA HIS A 535 0.25 8.97 -60.92
C HIS A 535 -0.38 10.30 -61.42
N ASP A 536 -1.67 10.48 -61.15
CA ASP A 536 -2.36 11.75 -61.43
C ASP A 536 -1.91 12.83 -60.45
N ILE A 537 -1.52 14.00 -61.00
CA ILE A 537 -1.02 15.12 -60.19
C ILE A 537 -2.05 15.66 -59.21
N ASN A 538 -3.35 15.71 -59.58
CA ASN A 538 -4.39 16.22 -58.67
C ASN A 538 -4.67 15.24 -57.53
N GLU A 539 -4.69 13.96 -57.81
CA GLU A 539 -4.85 12.92 -56.81
C GLU A 539 -3.60 12.87 -55.91
N ALA A 540 -2.41 12.96 -56.44
CA ALA A 540 -1.16 13.02 -55.71
C ALA A 540 -1.10 14.25 -54.79
N THR A 541 -1.58 15.41 -55.27
CA THR A 541 -1.66 16.64 -54.46
C THR A 541 -2.67 16.50 -53.32
N ARG A 542 -3.85 15.95 -53.61
CA ARG A 542 -4.86 15.66 -52.53
C ARG A 542 -4.30 14.71 -51.50
N GLU A 543 -3.65 13.64 -51.92
CA GLU A 543 -3.04 12.66 -51.02
C GLU A 543 -1.89 13.29 -50.20
N TYR A 544 -1.07 14.17 -50.81
CA TYR A 544 -0.04 14.92 -50.12
C TYR A 544 -0.62 15.77 -48.97
N TYR A 545 -1.66 16.56 -49.27
CA TYR A 545 -2.30 17.39 -48.26
C TYR A 545 -3.00 16.53 -47.17
N ALA A 546 -3.68 15.47 -47.54
CA ALA A 546 -4.30 14.56 -46.59
C ALA A 546 -3.28 13.94 -45.64
N ARG A 547 -2.11 13.53 -46.16
CA ARG A 547 -1.01 12.99 -45.33
C ARG A 547 -0.37 14.05 -44.44
N SER A 548 -0.38 15.30 -44.86
CA SER A 548 0.30 16.40 -44.15
C SER A 548 -0.54 17.06 -43.08
N THR A 549 -1.88 16.96 -43.14
CA THR A 549 -2.78 17.74 -42.28
C THR A 549 -3.61 16.92 -41.32
N ASP A 550 -4.30 15.86 -41.79
CA ASP A 550 -5.40 15.28 -40.99
C ASP A 550 -5.39 13.74 -40.91
N ARG A 551 -4.47 13.09 -41.64
CA ARG A 551 -4.49 11.63 -41.72
C ARG A 551 -3.72 11.00 -40.57
N LYS A 552 -4.42 10.20 -39.74
CA LYS A 552 -3.76 9.27 -38.80
C LYS A 552 -2.88 8.30 -39.61
N LEU A 553 -1.67 8.04 -39.11
CA LEU A 553 -0.73 7.11 -39.74
C LEU A 553 -0.99 5.63 -39.36
N TYR A 554 -2.12 5.33 -38.76
CA TYR A 554 -2.48 4.01 -38.28
C TYR A 554 -3.98 3.74 -38.40
N LYS A 555 -4.31 2.44 -38.36
CA LYS A 555 -5.66 1.92 -38.19
C LYS A 555 -5.72 1.14 -36.89
N LEU A 556 -6.78 1.32 -36.12
CA LEU A 556 -7.08 0.51 -34.95
C LEU A 556 -7.97 -0.67 -35.35
N ASN A 557 -7.64 -1.86 -34.85
CA ASN A 557 -8.34 -3.10 -35.11
C ASN A 557 -8.63 -3.81 -33.78
N ASN A 558 -9.86 -3.68 -33.27
CA ASN A 558 -10.26 -4.39 -32.07
C ASN A 558 -10.42 -5.88 -32.37
N ILE A 559 -9.56 -6.70 -31.79
CA ILE A 559 -9.60 -8.17 -31.96
C ILE A 559 -10.64 -8.79 -31.03
N VAL A 560 -10.64 -8.36 -29.76
CA VAL A 560 -11.52 -8.84 -28.72
C VAL A 560 -12.12 -7.66 -27.96
N GLU A 561 -13.40 -7.75 -27.63
CA GLU A 561 -14.13 -6.84 -26.74
C GLU A 561 -14.90 -7.63 -25.68
N PHE A 562 -15.15 -7.01 -24.55
CA PHE A 562 -15.93 -7.57 -23.46
C PHE A 562 -17.36 -7.04 -23.47
N ASP A 563 -18.33 -7.91 -23.60
CA ASP A 563 -19.74 -7.57 -23.41
C ASP A 563 -20.08 -7.55 -21.92
N LYS A 564 -20.31 -6.34 -21.39
CA LYS A 564 -20.61 -6.10 -19.97
C LYS A 564 -21.97 -6.66 -19.54
N LYS A 565 -22.93 -6.84 -20.49
CA LYS A 565 -24.26 -7.35 -20.18
C LYS A 565 -24.28 -8.86 -20.03
N GLU A 566 -23.63 -9.54 -20.97
CA GLU A 566 -23.59 -11.00 -21.01
C GLU A 566 -22.38 -11.56 -20.25
N GLU A 567 -21.46 -10.72 -19.77
CA GLU A 567 -20.20 -11.06 -19.11
C GLU A 567 -19.35 -12.04 -19.91
N VAL A 568 -19.20 -11.78 -21.22
CA VAL A 568 -18.54 -12.66 -22.16
C VAL A 568 -17.58 -11.91 -23.07
N TYR A 569 -16.44 -12.53 -23.38
CA TYR A 569 -15.51 -12.02 -24.38
C TYR A 569 -16.00 -12.36 -25.79
N ILE A 570 -16.02 -11.37 -26.67
CA ILE A 570 -16.46 -11.50 -28.06
C ILE A 570 -15.28 -11.22 -28.97
N LYS A 571 -15.05 -12.10 -29.94
CA LYS A 571 -14.12 -11.86 -31.03
C LYS A 571 -14.77 -10.92 -32.04
N CYS A 572 -14.18 -9.75 -32.27
CA CYS A 572 -14.67 -8.74 -33.20
C CYS A 572 -14.02 -8.85 -34.58
N ASN A 573 -12.71 -9.03 -34.63
CA ASN A 573 -11.94 -9.09 -35.88
C ASN A 573 -10.79 -10.11 -35.80
N ASP A 574 -10.22 -10.44 -36.95
CA ASP A 574 -8.98 -11.22 -37.06
C ASP A 574 -7.75 -10.31 -36.90
N ILE A 575 -6.64 -10.92 -36.49
CA ILE A 575 -5.33 -10.27 -36.49
C ILE A 575 -4.94 -9.95 -37.94
N SER A 576 -4.37 -8.79 -38.17
CA SER A 576 -3.93 -8.38 -39.52
C SER A 576 -2.81 -9.28 -40.07
N GLU A 577 -2.72 -9.38 -41.39
CA GLU A 577 -1.62 -10.09 -42.07
C GLU A 577 -0.25 -9.52 -41.69
N HIS A 578 -0.20 -8.22 -41.35
CA HIS A 578 1.02 -7.59 -40.87
C HIS A 578 1.52 -8.19 -39.56
N SER A 579 0.68 -8.22 -38.52
CA SER A 579 1.06 -8.80 -37.22
C SER A 579 1.22 -10.32 -37.31
N TRP A 580 0.42 -11.01 -38.13
CA TRP A 580 0.61 -12.43 -38.39
C TRP A 580 1.98 -12.74 -38.98
N SER A 581 2.43 -11.95 -39.95
CA SER A 581 3.77 -12.10 -40.56
C SER A 581 4.88 -11.95 -39.52
N LEU A 582 4.76 -10.98 -38.60
CA LEU A 582 5.72 -10.76 -37.53
C LEU A 582 5.71 -11.95 -36.54
N ILE A 583 4.56 -12.35 -36.07
CA ILE A 583 4.39 -13.48 -35.12
C ILE A 583 4.96 -14.79 -35.70
N ARG A 584 4.63 -15.09 -36.97
CA ARG A 584 5.14 -16.28 -37.65
C ARG A 584 6.65 -16.25 -37.88
N SER A 585 7.22 -15.07 -38.06
CA SER A 585 8.68 -14.93 -38.19
C SER A 585 9.43 -15.33 -36.93
N VAL A 586 8.79 -15.18 -35.75
CA VAL A 586 9.36 -15.52 -34.45
C VAL A 586 9.05 -16.96 -34.05
N LEU A 587 7.78 -17.36 -34.14
CA LEU A 587 7.30 -18.67 -33.63
C LEU A 587 7.43 -19.81 -34.64
N GLY A 588 7.52 -19.47 -35.93
CA GLY A 588 7.28 -20.43 -37.03
C GLY A 588 5.80 -20.66 -37.27
N ASN A 589 5.46 -21.15 -38.45
CA ASN A 589 4.06 -21.32 -38.86
C ASN A 589 3.31 -22.32 -37.98
N GLU A 590 3.88 -23.52 -37.75
CA GLU A 590 3.21 -24.59 -37.00
C GLU A 590 2.80 -24.18 -35.59
N LYS A 591 3.74 -23.57 -34.84
CA LYS A 591 3.48 -23.15 -33.45
C LYS A 591 2.52 -21.98 -33.37
N ALA A 592 2.62 -21.02 -34.31
CA ALA A 592 1.69 -19.91 -34.39
C ALA A 592 0.26 -20.38 -34.67
N ASP A 593 0.11 -21.32 -35.61
CA ASP A 593 -1.19 -21.88 -36.00
C ASP A 593 -1.76 -22.81 -34.90
N GLU A 594 -0.93 -23.53 -34.14
CA GLU A 594 -1.34 -24.32 -32.98
C GLU A 594 -1.97 -23.42 -31.90
N ILE A 595 -1.30 -22.34 -31.52
CA ILE A 595 -1.81 -21.38 -30.51
C ILE A 595 -3.08 -20.72 -31.04
N ALA A 596 -3.10 -20.36 -32.31
CA ALA A 596 -4.26 -19.76 -32.96
C ALA A 596 -5.44 -20.70 -33.12
N GLY A 597 -5.21 -22.00 -33.27
CA GLY A 597 -6.27 -23.02 -33.33
C GLY A 597 -7.15 -22.99 -32.06
N GLN A 598 -6.60 -22.62 -30.93
CA GLN A 598 -7.34 -22.42 -29.70
C GLN A 598 -8.16 -21.11 -29.70
N LEU A 599 -7.72 -20.10 -30.48
CA LEU A 599 -8.48 -18.85 -30.70
C LEU A 599 -9.73 -19.06 -31.56
N PHE A 600 -9.67 -19.98 -32.50
CA PHE A 600 -10.71 -20.20 -33.53
C PHE A 600 -11.54 -21.46 -33.29
N GLY A 601 -11.09 -22.35 -32.38
CA GLY A 601 -11.68 -23.68 -32.17
C GLY A 601 -12.92 -23.75 -31.27
N GLY A 602 -13.37 -22.66 -30.67
CA GLY A 602 -14.52 -22.59 -29.77
C GLY A 602 -15.88 -22.31 -30.42
N GLY A 603 -15.97 -22.21 -31.73
CA GLY A 603 -17.16 -21.83 -32.48
C GLY A 603 -17.66 -22.90 -33.45
N GLY A 604 -17.77 -24.15 -32.97
CA GLY A 604 -18.36 -25.25 -33.73
C GLY A 604 -19.67 -25.71 -33.12
N ALA A 605 -20.76 -25.43 -33.80
CA ALA A 605 -22.10 -26.00 -33.68
C ALA A 605 -23.01 -25.56 -32.51
N ALA A 606 -23.87 -24.57 -32.70
CA ALA A 606 -25.31 -24.71 -32.93
C ALA A 606 -25.94 -23.33 -33.08
#